data_ff075aa5e20468923ac8f05ef5ea2930
#
_entry.id   ff075aa5e20468923ac8f05ef5ea2930
#
_cell.length_a   1.000
_cell.length_b   1.000
_cell.length_c   1.000
_cell.angle_alpha   90.00
_cell.angle_beta   90.00
_cell.angle_gamma   90.00
#
_symmetry.space_group_name_H-M   'P 1'
#
loop_
_entity.id
_entity.type
_entity.pdbx_description
1 polymer ?
#
loop_
_entity_poly.entity_id
_entity_poly.type
_entity_poly.pdbx_seq_one_letter_code
_entity_poly.pdbx_strand_id
1 'polypeptide(L)'
;MTVRIDEAKVFQIMETKRPSVVLVNAPGGLLRQTKALMDRIREKYGVTCILAGDTCFGICDTVDDEVPKLQADLALHIGHNATVQTVGDYTYLIDAIDDVEFDEVVESAVPRLKPYRKLGLVTFSQHLHRLAPVKKKLEQAGFEVRVGKQNNLMMEGQIFGCDFSTTYPLHDEVDAFVFLGESEFHAVGLALAVGKPTLDRKSVV
;
A
#
# COMPACT_ATOMS: atom_id res chain seq x y z
N MET A 1 0.00 11.18 12.28
CA MET A 1 -0.11 10.00 11.40
C MET A 1 -0.33 8.80 12.28
N THR A 2 -1.46 8.15 12.14
CA THR A 2 -1.83 6.94 12.89
C THR A 2 -1.86 5.74 11.95
N VAL A 3 -0.71 5.44 11.36
CA VAL A 3 -0.58 4.19 10.61
C VAL A 3 -0.67 3.03 11.59
N ARG A 4 -1.56 2.08 11.32
CA ARG A 4 -1.76 0.88 12.13
C ARG A 4 -1.31 -0.36 11.37
N ILE A 5 -0.44 -1.15 11.96
CA ILE A 5 -0.06 -2.48 11.44
C ILE A 5 -1.21 -3.46 11.70
N ASP A 6 -1.49 -4.34 10.76
CA ASP A 6 -2.46 -5.44 10.96
C ASP A 6 -1.89 -6.52 11.88
N GLU A 7 -1.92 -6.22 13.18
CA GLU A 7 -1.44 -7.13 14.21
C GLU A 7 -2.29 -8.41 14.32
N ALA A 8 -3.58 -8.33 13.98
CA ALA A 8 -4.46 -9.50 14.01
C ALA A 8 -3.97 -10.57 13.04
N LYS A 9 -3.58 -10.18 11.82
CA LYS A 9 -2.99 -11.08 10.82
C LYS A 9 -1.66 -11.65 11.31
N VAL A 10 -0.81 -10.82 11.92
CA VAL A 10 0.46 -11.29 12.49
C VAL A 10 0.23 -12.37 13.55
N PHE A 11 -0.66 -12.13 14.51
CA PHE A 11 -0.95 -13.12 15.56
C PHE A 11 -1.57 -14.40 15.00
N GLN A 12 -2.45 -14.29 13.98
CA GLN A 12 -2.98 -15.46 13.28
C GLN A 12 -1.88 -16.30 12.62
N ILE A 13 -0.88 -15.66 12.01
CA ILE A 13 0.29 -16.35 11.44
C ILE A 13 1.09 -17.05 12.54
N MET A 14 1.36 -16.37 13.67
CA MET A 14 2.06 -16.97 14.80
C MET A 14 1.34 -18.21 15.35
N GLU A 15 0.03 -18.15 15.51
CA GLU A 15 -0.79 -19.25 16.02
C GLU A 15 -0.88 -20.43 15.03
N THR A 16 -0.92 -20.14 13.75
CA THR A 16 -1.06 -21.16 12.70
C THR A 16 0.27 -21.83 12.37
N LYS A 17 1.34 -21.03 12.22
CA LYS A 17 2.65 -21.50 11.77
C LYS A 17 3.55 -21.95 12.91
N ARG A 18 3.36 -21.38 14.12
CA ARG A 18 4.13 -21.67 15.33
C ARG A 18 5.64 -21.59 15.10
N PRO A 19 6.14 -20.49 14.52
CA PRO A 19 7.57 -20.35 14.25
C PRO A 19 8.36 -20.23 15.54
N SER A 20 9.63 -20.60 15.51
CA SER A 20 10.59 -20.36 16.59
C SER A 20 11.40 -19.10 16.35
N VAL A 21 11.70 -18.81 15.07
CA VAL A 21 12.47 -17.64 14.64
C VAL A 21 11.73 -16.93 13.51
N VAL A 22 11.52 -15.62 13.65
CA VAL A 22 10.81 -14.77 12.68
C VAL A 22 11.71 -13.63 12.25
N LEU A 23 11.92 -13.50 10.96
CA LEU A 23 12.56 -12.34 10.35
C LEU A 23 11.49 -11.25 10.08
N VAL A 24 11.76 -10.00 10.42
CA VAL A 24 10.81 -8.90 10.22
C VAL A 24 11.46 -7.83 9.37
N ASN A 25 10.79 -7.46 8.28
CA ASN A 25 11.19 -6.37 7.40
C ASN A 25 10.14 -5.27 7.41
N ALA A 26 10.56 -4.00 7.50
CA ALA A 26 9.63 -2.88 7.60
C ALA A 26 10.22 -1.58 7.05
N PRO A 27 9.38 -0.68 6.49
CA PRO A 27 9.78 0.66 6.11
C PRO A 27 10.30 1.46 7.32
N GLY A 28 11.27 2.35 7.08
CA GLY A 28 11.88 3.17 8.12
C GLY A 28 10.87 3.94 8.98
N GLY A 29 9.79 4.43 8.38
CA GLY A 29 8.70 5.13 9.08
C GLY A 29 7.89 4.26 10.06
N LEU A 30 7.94 2.93 9.93
CA LEU A 30 7.22 1.98 10.78
C LEU A 30 8.10 1.25 11.79
N LEU A 31 9.42 1.47 11.80
CA LEU A 31 10.35 0.74 12.65
C LEU A 31 10.01 0.79 14.14
N ARG A 32 9.53 1.93 14.63
CA ARG A 32 9.14 2.08 16.04
C ARG A 32 7.95 1.18 16.40
N GLN A 33 6.93 1.14 15.56
CA GLN A 33 5.74 0.30 15.76
C GLN A 33 6.08 -1.18 15.55
N THR A 34 6.90 -1.47 14.54
CA THR A 34 7.40 -2.82 14.27
C THR A 34 8.18 -3.38 15.45
N LYS A 35 9.07 -2.57 16.06
CA LYS A 35 9.78 -2.98 17.27
C LYS A 35 8.82 -3.31 18.41
N ALA A 36 7.83 -2.47 18.67
CA ALA A 36 6.82 -2.72 19.70
C ALA A 36 5.99 -3.99 19.41
N LEU A 37 5.68 -4.26 18.15
CA LEU A 37 5.03 -5.51 17.74
C LEU A 37 5.93 -6.73 17.98
N MET A 38 7.21 -6.66 17.63
CA MET A 38 8.19 -7.73 17.88
C MET A 38 8.31 -8.05 19.38
N ASP A 39 8.30 -7.02 20.23
CA ASP A 39 8.36 -7.23 21.69
C ASP A 39 7.11 -7.99 22.19
N ARG A 40 5.90 -7.67 21.67
CA ARG A 40 4.68 -8.42 21.98
C ARG A 40 4.69 -9.85 21.45
N ILE A 41 5.27 -10.09 20.27
CA ILE A 41 5.43 -11.45 19.71
C ILE A 41 6.34 -12.27 20.62
N ARG A 42 7.47 -11.71 21.04
CA ARG A 42 8.39 -12.38 21.97
C ARG A 42 7.73 -12.73 23.30
N GLU A 43 7.02 -11.76 23.87
CA GLU A 43 6.34 -11.93 25.17
C GLU A 43 5.24 -12.99 25.11
N LYS A 44 4.41 -12.96 24.07
CA LYS A 44 3.24 -13.85 23.96
C LYS A 44 3.61 -15.27 23.52
N TYR A 45 4.59 -15.43 22.64
CA TYR A 45 4.87 -16.71 21.98
C TYR A 45 6.26 -17.28 22.28
N GLY A 46 7.14 -16.55 22.93
CA GLY A 46 8.52 -16.98 23.18
C GLY A 46 9.40 -17.05 21.92
N VAL A 47 9.00 -16.38 20.84
CA VAL A 47 9.61 -16.44 19.52
C VAL A 47 10.82 -15.50 19.46
N THR A 48 11.90 -15.94 18.82
CA THR A 48 13.01 -15.05 18.46
C THR A 48 12.62 -14.20 17.26
N CYS A 49 12.65 -12.87 17.39
CA CYS A 49 12.41 -11.95 16.29
C CYS A 49 13.71 -11.26 15.88
N ILE A 50 14.03 -11.31 14.60
CA ILE A 50 15.17 -10.63 13.96
C ILE A 50 14.62 -9.48 13.11
N LEU A 51 15.12 -8.26 13.28
CA LEU A 51 14.78 -7.14 12.42
C LEU A 51 15.80 -7.07 11.30
N ALA A 52 15.32 -7.05 10.04
CA ALA A 52 16.18 -6.82 8.88
C ALA A 52 16.77 -5.40 8.93
N GLY A 53 18.04 -5.28 8.62
CA GLY A 53 18.77 -4.00 8.66
C GLY A 53 18.71 -3.20 7.38
N ASP A 54 18.29 -3.82 6.28
CA ASP A 54 18.17 -3.17 4.98
C ASP A 54 16.94 -2.28 4.88
N THR A 55 17.02 -1.27 4.02
CA THR A 55 15.89 -0.38 3.76
C THR A 55 14.78 -1.11 3.00
N CYS A 56 13.53 -0.88 3.41
CA CYS A 56 12.35 -1.44 2.77
C CYS A 56 11.51 -0.29 2.20
N PHE A 57 11.48 -0.16 0.88
CA PHE A 57 10.73 0.89 0.17
C PHE A 57 9.49 0.37 -0.55
N GLY A 58 9.45 -0.91 -0.85
CA GLY A 58 8.37 -1.50 -1.64
C GLY A 58 8.20 -3.00 -1.42
N ILE A 59 7.17 -3.55 -2.06
CA ILE A 59 6.88 -4.99 -2.01
C ILE A 59 8.02 -5.84 -2.61
N CYS A 60 8.89 -5.25 -3.43
CA CYS A 60 10.04 -5.92 -4.04
C CYS A 60 11.22 -6.09 -3.07
N ASP A 61 11.23 -5.33 -1.96
CA ASP A 61 12.32 -5.36 -0.97
C ASP A 61 12.07 -6.44 0.09
N THR A 62 11.67 -7.64 -0.34
CA THR A 62 11.49 -8.76 0.56
C THR A 62 12.84 -9.32 1.02
N VAL A 63 12.82 -9.96 2.18
CA VAL A 63 13.97 -10.64 2.77
C VAL A 63 13.83 -12.16 2.69
N ASP A 64 13.14 -12.65 1.68
CA ASP A 64 12.80 -14.07 1.53
C ASP A 64 14.06 -14.95 1.48
N ASP A 65 15.08 -14.52 0.71
CA ASP A 65 16.37 -15.21 0.58
C ASP A 65 17.21 -15.22 1.87
N GLU A 66 16.93 -14.32 2.81
CA GLU A 66 17.62 -14.24 4.08
C GLU A 66 17.06 -15.23 5.13
N VAL A 67 15.80 -15.65 4.95
CA VAL A 67 15.12 -16.55 5.90
C VAL A 67 15.91 -17.83 6.12
N PRO A 68 16.28 -18.62 5.08
CA PRO A 68 17.06 -19.84 5.30
C PRO A 68 18.49 -19.57 5.79
N LYS A 69 19.12 -18.47 5.40
CA LYS A 69 20.49 -18.12 5.85
C LYS A 69 20.54 -17.81 7.34
N LEU A 70 19.49 -17.21 7.88
CA LEU A 70 19.35 -16.88 9.30
C LEU A 70 18.68 -18.00 10.12
N GLN A 71 18.39 -19.13 9.48
CA GLN A 71 17.63 -20.23 10.08
C GLN A 71 16.31 -19.76 10.70
N ALA A 72 15.67 -18.76 10.07
CA ALA A 72 14.34 -18.32 10.42
C ALA A 72 13.28 -19.23 9.77
N ASP A 73 12.10 -19.29 10.36
CA ASP A 73 10.99 -20.12 9.87
C ASP A 73 10.14 -19.39 8.84
N LEU A 74 10.04 -18.06 8.99
CA LEU A 74 9.31 -17.19 8.08
C LEU A 74 9.75 -15.73 8.19
N ALA A 75 9.34 -14.90 7.23
CA ALA A 75 9.48 -13.46 7.29
C ALA A 75 8.11 -12.76 7.33
N LEU A 76 8.03 -11.66 8.09
CA LEU A 76 6.93 -10.71 8.07
C LEU A 76 7.38 -9.44 7.36
N HIS A 77 6.76 -9.13 6.23
CA HIS A 77 7.02 -7.91 5.46
C HIS A 77 5.92 -6.89 5.75
N ILE A 78 6.26 -5.89 6.56
CA ILE A 78 5.32 -4.91 7.11
C ILE A 78 5.12 -3.74 6.14
N GLY A 79 3.88 -3.30 5.98
CA GLY A 79 3.54 -2.03 5.33
C GLY A 79 3.26 -2.10 3.85
N HIS A 80 3.39 -3.28 3.24
CA HIS A 80 3.04 -3.49 1.84
C HIS A 80 2.04 -4.64 1.71
N ASN A 81 1.13 -4.51 0.76
CA ASN A 81 0.07 -5.50 0.53
C ASN A 81 -0.12 -5.74 -0.97
N ALA A 82 -0.62 -6.91 -1.30
CA ALA A 82 -0.95 -7.35 -2.65
C ALA A 82 -2.16 -8.29 -2.61
N THR A 83 -2.62 -8.74 -3.77
CA THR A 83 -3.67 -9.77 -3.86
C THR A 83 -3.22 -11.12 -3.34
N VAL A 84 -1.90 -11.34 -3.27
CA VAL A 84 -1.28 -12.55 -2.69
C VAL A 84 -0.98 -12.32 -1.21
N GLN A 85 -1.03 -13.39 -0.42
CA GLN A 85 -0.72 -13.31 1.01
C GLN A 85 0.77 -13.46 1.30
N THR A 86 1.47 -14.17 0.41
CA THR A 86 2.91 -14.44 0.53
C THR A 86 3.63 -14.05 -0.75
N VAL A 87 4.88 -13.63 -0.60
CA VAL A 87 5.82 -13.40 -1.70
C VAL A 87 7.03 -14.29 -1.45
N GLY A 88 7.46 -15.05 -2.47
CA GLY A 88 8.44 -16.11 -2.27
C GLY A 88 7.90 -17.27 -1.45
N ASP A 89 8.79 -18.01 -0.80
CA ASP A 89 8.45 -19.24 -0.07
C ASP A 89 8.18 -18.96 1.43
N TYR A 90 8.70 -17.86 1.98
CA TYR A 90 8.75 -17.62 3.42
C TYR A 90 8.09 -16.32 3.87
N THR A 91 7.90 -15.34 2.96
CA THR A 91 7.52 -13.97 3.32
C THR A 91 6.02 -13.74 3.32
N TYR A 92 5.46 -13.34 4.45
CA TYR A 92 4.07 -12.95 4.63
C TYR A 92 3.93 -11.43 4.56
N LEU A 93 3.04 -10.95 3.70
CA LEU A 93 2.71 -9.52 3.59
C LEU A 93 1.76 -9.12 4.73
N ILE A 94 2.11 -8.06 5.45
CA ILE A 94 1.34 -7.51 6.56
C ILE A 94 0.97 -6.07 6.26
N ASP A 95 -0.33 -5.81 6.24
CA ASP A 95 -0.86 -4.47 5.98
C ASP A 95 -0.46 -3.45 7.04
N ALA A 96 -0.28 -2.22 6.57
CA ALA A 96 -0.29 -1.03 7.41
C ALA A 96 -1.34 -0.07 6.84
N ILE A 97 -2.32 0.29 7.65
CA ILE A 97 -3.45 1.12 7.26
C ILE A 97 -3.24 2.51 7.83
N ASP A 98 -3.34 3.53 7.00
CA ASP A 98 -3.33 4.93 7.42
C ASP A 98 -4.75 5.49 7.47
N ASP A 99 -5.19 5.92 8.64
CA ASP A 99 -6.54 6.44 8.89
C ASP A 99 -6.71 7.91 8.44
N VAL A 100 -5.84 8.42 7.56
CA VAL A 100 -5.94 9.78 7.04
C VAL A 100 -7.28 9.98 6.31
N GLU A 101 -7.92 11.13 6.55
CA GLU A 101 -9.12 11.55 5.84
C GLU A 101 -8.76 12.40 4.62
N PHE A 102 -9.47 12.16 3.51
CA PHE A 102 -9.24 12.88 2.25
C PHE A 102 -10.32 13.91 1.93
N ASP A 103 -11.31 14.08 2.78
CA ASP A 103 -12.50 14.89 2.49
C ASP A 103 -12.19 16.35 2.13
N GLU A 104 -11.43 17.03 2.97
CA GLU A 104 -11.04 18.44 2.73
C GLU A 104 -10.14 18.58 1.51
N VAL A 105 -9.22 17.61 1.32
CA VAL A 105 -8.29 17.60 0.18
C VAL A 105 -9.06 17.43 -1.13
N VAL A 106 -10.02 16.49 -1.17
CA VAL A 106 -10.87 16.26 -2.33
C VAL A 106 -11.70 17.50 -2.66
N GLU A 107 -12.32 18.15 -1.67
CA GLU A 107 -13.08 19.38 -1.87
C GLU A 107 -12.19 20.49 -2.46
N SER A 108 -10.99 20.65 -1.95
CA SER A 108 -10.04 21.64 -2.45
C SER A 108 -9.52 21.34 -3.86
N ALA A 109 -9.54 20.06 -4.27
CA ALA A 109 -9.11 19.63 -5.60
C ALA A 109 -10.18 19.83 -6.69
N VAL A 110 -11.48 19.85 -6.33
CA VAL A 110 -12.60 19.98 -7.27
C VAL A 110 -12.42 21.14 -8.27
N PRO A 111 -12.01 22.36 -7.89
CA PRO A 111 -11.80 23.46 -8.86
C PRO A 111 -10.74 23.14 -9.92
N ARG A 112 -9.67 22.40 -9.56
CA ARG A 112 -8.60 22.00 -10.47
C ARG A 112 -9.02 20.85 -11.38
N LEU A 113 -9.97 20.03 -10.95
CA LEU A 113 -10.53 18.91 -11.71
C LEU A 113 -11.55 19.32 -12.74
N LYS A 114 -12.13 20.55 -12.67
CA LYS A 114 -13.17 21.04 -13.60
C LYS A 114 -12.88 20.89 -15.11
N PRO A 115 -11.62 20.98 -15.59
CA PRO A 115 -11.32 20.74 -17.00
C PRO A 115 -11.58 19.30 -17.46
N TYR A 116 -11.70 18.36 -16.54
CA TYR A 116 -11.84 16.93 -16.79
C TYR A 116 -13.24 16.47 -16.43
N ARG A 117 -13.75 15.48 -17.14
CA ARG A 117 -15.06 14.88 -16.86
C ARG A 117 -14.94 13.48 -16.27
N LYS A 118 -14.00 12.70 -16.81
CA LYS A 118 -13.79 11.30 -16.43
C LYS A 118 -12.46 11.17 -15.69
N LEU A 119 -12.51 10.65 -14.47
CA LEU A 119 -11.38 10.55 -13.59
C LEU A 119 -11.04 9.09 -13.29
N GLY A 120 -9.76 8.74 -13.40
CA GLY A 120 -9.20 7.51 -12.85
C GLY A 120 -8.79 7.75 -11.40
N LEU A 121 -9.28 6.94 -10.46
CA LEU A 121 -8.95 7.06 -9.05
C LEU A 121 -8.06 5.90 -8.62
N VAL A 122 -6.91 6.20 -8.04
CA VAL A 122 -5.90 5.22 -7.61
C VAL A 122 -5.22 5.62 -6.31
N THR A 123 -4.61 4.63 -5.66
CA THR A 123 -3.86 4.81 -4.42
C THR A 123 -2.84 3.68 -4.22
N PHE A 124 -2.07 3.72 -3.14
CA PHE A 124 -1.26 2.60 -2.66
C PHE A 124 -1.98 1.87 -1.49
N SER A 125 -1.42 0.75 -1.03
CA SER A 125 -2.10 -0.19 -0.12
C SER A 125 -2.67 0.47 1.15
N GLN A 126 -1.95 1.43 1.75
CA GLN A 126 -2.33 2.07 3.01
C GLN A 126 -3.68 2.80 2.96
N HIS A 127 -4.13 3.23 1.77
CA HIS A 127 -5.34 4.04 1.60
C HIS A 127 -6.45 3.37 0.76
N LEU A 128 -6.32 2.08 0.43
CA LEU A 128 -7.32 1.35 -0.37
C LEU A 128 -8.74 1.47 0.19
N HIS A 129 -8.88 1.45 1.52
CA HIS A 129 -10.17 1.62 2.21
C HIS A 129 -10.81 3.00 1.98
N ARG A 130 -10.04 3.99 1.49
CA ARG A 130 -10.51 5.35 1.20
C ARG A 130 -10.99 5.54 -0.24
N LEU A 131 -10.74 4.57 -1.14
CA LEU A 131 -11.17 4.70 -2.55
C LEU A 131 -12.68 4.87 -2.69
N ALA A 132 -13.48 4.02 -2.02
CA ALA A 132 -14.93 4.06 -2.15
C ALA A 132 -15.56 5.38 -1.63
N PRO A 133 -15.24 5.89 -0.42
CA PRO A 133 -15.72 7.19 0.03
C PRO A 133 -15.29 8.34 -0.89
N VAL A 134 -14.04 8.39 -1.32
CA VAL A 134 -13.54 9.45 -2.20
C VAL A 134 -14.19 9.38 -3.58
N LYS A 135 -14.34 8.19 -4.16
CA LYS A 135 -15.08 7.99 -5.41
C LYS A 135 -16.48 8.59 -5.32
N LYS A 136 -17.24 8.23 -4.27
CA LYS A 136 -18.59 8.75 -4.06
C LYS A 136 -18.61 10.28 -3.97
N LYS A 137 -17.63 10.88 -3.31
CA LYS A 137 -17.54 12.34 -3.16
C LYS A 137 -17.26 13.03 -4.49
N LEU A 138 -16.35 12.50 -5.31
CA LEU A 138 -16.07 13.01 -6.65
C LEU A 138 -17.28 12.85 -7.57
N GLU A 139 -18.01 11.73 -7.50
CA GLU A 139 -19.24 11.52 -8.28
C GLU A 139 -20.33 12.51 -7.86
N GLN A 140 -20.47 12.82 -6.57
CA GLN A 140 -21.38 13.87 -6.09
C GLN A 140 -20.99 15.27 -6.57
N ALA A 141 -19.72 15.52 -6.82
CA ALA A 141 -19.21 16.75 -7.41
C ALA A 141 -19.38 16.81 -8.95
N GLY A 142 -19.96 15.76 -9.57
CA GLY A 142 -20.32 15.73 -10.99
C GLY A 142 -19.32 15.05 -11.90
N PHE A 143 -18.32 14.34 -11.38
CA PHE A 143 -17.36 13.58 -12.18
C PHE A 143 -17.82 12.14 -12.44
N GLU A 144 -17.39 11.58 -13.56
CA GLU A 144 -17.46 10.13 -13.80
C GLU A 144 -16.16 9.51 -13.29
N VAL A 145 -16.24 8.63 -12.28
CA VAL A 145 -15.04 8.08 -11.63
C VAL A 145 -14.87 6.59 -11.93
N ARG A 146 -13.69 6.23 -12.42
CA ARG A 146 -13.27 4.86 -12.68
C ARG A 146 -12.17 4.46 -11.72
N VAL A 147 -12.19 3.20 -11.29
CA VAL A 147 -11.14 2.59 -10.48
C VAL A 147 -10.57 1.42 -11.27
N GLY A 148 -9.26 1.29 -11.30
CA GLY A 148 -8.60 0.21 -12.04
C GLY A 148 -8.93 -1.15 -11.43
N LYS A 149 -9.24 -2.13 -12.29
CA LYS A 149 -9.59 -3.47 -11.82
C LYS A 149 -8.40 -4.17 -11.19
N GLN A 150 -8.70 -4.97 -10.17
CA GLN A 150 -7.74 -5.90 -9.57
C GLN A 150 -7.10 -6.80 -10.65
N ASN A 151 -5.83 -7.11 -10.45
CA ASN A 151 -5.09 -8.10 -11.23
C ASN A 151 -4.47 -9.18 -10.31
N ASN A 152 -3.54 -9.97 -10.84
CA ASN A 152 -2.92 -11.07 -10.08
C ASN A 152 -2.01 -10.61 -8.93
N LEU A 153 -1.62 -9.34 -8.90
CA LEU A 153 -0.68 -8.80 -7.90
C LEU A 153 -1.27 -7.60 -7.13
N MET A 154 -2.06 -6.76 -7.80
CA MET A 154 -2.59 -5.52 -7.23
C MET A 154 -4.09 -5.58 -7.01
N MET A 155 -4.54 -5.03 -5.91
CA MET A 155 -5.95 -4.85 -5.57
C MET A 155 -6.61 -3.77 -6.45
N GLU A 156 -7.93 -3.71 -6.43
CA GLU A 156 -8.70 -2.69 -7.16
C GLU A 156 -8.20 -1.27 -6.80
N GLY A 157 -7.82 -0.51 -7.81
CA GLY A 157 -7.30 0.86 -7.66
C GLY A 157 -5.93 0.99 -7.01
N GLN A 158 -5.27 -0.11 -6.70
CA GLN A 158 -3.90 -0.10 -6.18
C GLN A 158 -2.90 0.15 -7.30
N ILE A 159 -1.88 0.95 -7.01
CA ILE A 159 -0.65 1.05 -7.80
C ILE A 159 0.56 0.80 -6.91
N PHE A 160 1.63 0.32 -7.51
CA PHE A 160 2.96 0.34 -6.92
C PHE A 160 3.79 1.48 -7.55
N GLY A 161 4.86 1.88 -6.91
CA GLY A 161 5.74 2.91 -7.49
C GLY A 161 6.47 2.46 -8.77
N CYS A 162 6.47 1.17 -9.06
CA CYS A 162 7.11 0.54 -10.23
C CYS A 162 6.11 -0.21 -11.15
N ASP A 163 4.83 -0.32 -10.76
CA ASP A 163 3.80 -1.00 -11.55
C ASP A 163 2.48 -0.24 -11.48
N PHE A 164 1.96 0.13 -12.64
CA PHE A 164 0.72 0.88 -12.85
C PHE A 164 -0.29 0.10 -13.69
N SER A 165 -0.14 -1.21 -13.79
CA SER A 165 -0.92 -2.05 -14.72
C SER A 165 -2.42 -2.06 -14.46
N THR A 166 -2.88 -1.74 -13.24
CA THR A 166 -4.31 -1.55 -12.95
C THR A 166 -4.90 -0.33 -13.66
N THR A 167 -4.07 0.63 -14.10
CA THR A 167 -4.50 1.87 -14.74
C THR A 167 -4.52 1.79 -16.27
N TYR A 168 -3.75 0.89 -16.88
CA TYR A 168 -3.64 0.80 -18.33
C TYR A 168 -4.99 0.58 -19.05
N PRO A 169 -5.90 -0.28 -18.52
CA PRO A 169 -7.21 -0.44 -19.14
C PRO A 169 -8.08 0.82 -19.09
N LEU A 170 -7.78 1.76 -18.19
CA LEU A 170 -8.50 3.01 -18.04
C LEU A 170 -7.99 4.13 -18.97
N HIS A 171 -6.85 3.90 -19.65
CA HIS A 171 -6.17 4.97 -20.42
C HIS A 171 -7.12 5.71 -21.35
N ASP A 172 -7.92 4.99 -22.13
CA ASP A 172 -8.86 5.61 -23.09
C ASP A 172 -10.23 5.97 -22.49
N GLU A 173 -10.47 5.56 -21.23
CA GLU A 173 -11.73 5.76 -20.54
C GLU A 173 -11.76 7.03 -19.68
N VAL A 174 -10.60 7.61 -19.33
CA VAL A 174 -10.48 8.74 -18.42
C VAL A 174 -9.69 9.90 -19.00
N ASP A 175 -9.97 11.12 -18.54
CA ASP A 175 -9.29 12.33 -18.97
C ASP A 175 -8.05 12.63 -18.12
N ALA A 176 -8.11 12.31 -16.84
CA ALA A 176 -7.04 12.53 -15.85
C ALA A 176 -7.10 11.49 -14.74
N PHE A 177 -6.02 11.39 -13.96
CA PHE A 177 -5.97 10.56 -12.77
C PHE A 177 -5.93 11.39 -11.49
N VAL A 178 -6.53 10.85 -10.44
CA VAL A 178 -6.42 11.34 -9.05
C VAL A 178 -5.71 10.27 -8.25
N PHE A 179 -4.54 10.59 -7.72
CA PHE A 179 -3.78 9.73 -6.84
C PHE A 179 -4.01 10.13 -5.38
N LEU A 180 -4.55 9.22 -4.58
CA LEU A 180 -4.69 9.42 -3.14
C LEU A 180 -3.41 8.95 -2.44
N GLY A 181 -2.61 9.88 -1.99
CA GLY A 181 -1.37 9.59 -1.28
C GLY A 181 -0.51 10.83 -1.10
N GLU A 182 0.61 10.66 -0.42
CA GLU A 182 1.53 11.74 -0.08
C GLU A 182 2.86 11.66 -0.85
N SER A 183 3.02 10.65 -1.69
CA SER A 183 4.25 10.34 -2.40
C SER A 183 4.25 10.91 -3.80
N GLU A 184 5.03 11.94 -4.04
CA GLU A 184 5.28 12.49 -5.38
C GLU A 184 5.84 11.43 -6.35
N PHE A 185 6.63 10.48 -5.84
CA PHE A 185 7.19 9.38 -6.63
C PHE A 185 6.11 8.56 -7.33
N HIS A 186 5.02 8.21 -6.63
CA HIS A 186 3.90 7.46 -7.21
C HIS A 186 3.11 8.31 -8.21
N ALA A 187 2.85 9.58 -7.88
CA ALA A 187 2.08 10.48 -8.74
C ALA A 187 2.82 10.79 -10.05
N VAL A 188 4.12 11.09 -9.97
CA VAL A 188 4.98 11.34 -11.13
C VAL A 188 5.12 10.07 -11.97
N GLY A 189 5.39 8.92 -11.32
CA GLY A 189 5.47 7.62 -11.99
C GLY A 189 4.19 7.28 -12.74
N LEU A 190 3.02 7.50 -12.12
CA LEU A 190 1.72 7.31 -12.76
C LEU A 190 1.56 8.22 -13.98
N ALA A 191 1.79 9.54 -13.84
CA ALA A 191 1.66 10.49 -14.92
C ALA A 191 2.53 10.10 -16.13
N LEU A 192 3.76 9.68 -15.89
CA LEU A 192 4.68 9.22 -16.94
C LEU A 192 4.21 7.90 -17.58
N ALA A 193 3.72 6.95 -16.78
CA ALA A 193 3.30 5.65 -17.26
C ALA A 193 2.04 5.70 -18.13
N VAL A 194 1.09 6.58 -17.78
CA VAL A 194 -0.18 6.70 -18.49
C VAL A 194 -0.23 7.87 -19.48
N GLY A 195 0.73 8.80 -19.45
CA GLY A 195 0.75 9.98 -20.33
C GLY A 195 -0.46 10.89 -20.14
N LYS A 196 -1.05 10.95 -18.95
CA LYS A 196 -2.22 11.77 -18.64
C LYS A 196 -1.98 12.65 -17.41
N PRO A 197 -2.68 13.82 -17.34
CA PRO A 197 -2.63 14.65 -16.14
C PRO A 197 -2.97 13.84 -14.88
N THR A 198 -2.16 13.99 -13.85
CA THR A 198 -2.36 13.33 -12.56
C THR A 198 -2.36 14.37 -11.46
N LEU A 199 -3.43 14.38 -10.66
CA LEU A 199 -3.50 15.19 -9.46
C LEU A 199 -3.15 14.33 -8.26
N ASP A 200 -2.23 14.83 -7.44
CA ASP A 200 -1.98 14.30 -6.10
C ASP A 200 -2.45 15.31 -5.04
N ARG A 201 -2.22 15.00 -3.77
CA ARG A 201 -2.55 15.89 -2.64
C ARG A 201 -1.88 17.26 -2.74
N LYS A 202 -0.74 17.38 -3.42
CA LYS A 202 0.09 18.59 -3.44
C LYS A 202 0.09 19.30 -4.79
N SER A 203 -0.06 18.58 -5.90
CA SER A 203 0.23 19.11 -7.22
C SER A 203 -0.66 18.51 -8.33
N VAL A 204 -0.60 19.14 -9.50
CA VAL A 204 -0.98 18.52 -10.78
C VAL A 204 0.33 18.22 -11.51
N VAL A 205 0.56 16.98 -11.85
CA VAL A 205 1.72 16.52 -12.60
C VAL A 205 1.34 16.22 -14.04
#